data_b865c5097ca803e0a791ee4b2c52bb46
#
_entry.id   b865c5097ca803e0a791ee4b2c52bb46
#
_cell.length_a   1.000
_cell.length_b   1.000
_cell.length_c   1.000
_cell.angle_alpha   90.00
_cell.angle_beta   90.00
_cell.angle_gamma   90.00
#
_symmetry.space_group_name_H-M   'P 1'
#
loop_
_entity.id
_entity.type
_entity.pdbx_description
1 polymer ?
#
loop_
_entity_poly.entity_id
_entity_poly.type
_entity_poly.pdbx_seq_one_letter_code
_entity_poly.pdbx_strand_id
1 'polypeptide(L)'
;LGKGPQFAVHSISFVPELTPADSDQIMLPDLDSVFICPWDKSMAIIFADLFWEGKPYNVCPRQALKRAMQKAQDAGYKGMAGIEPEFIAMKYDEDGKPVKAIDSDPIKGIRPRRQAFGYDVEYSLDSMHFFKELIDILEDLGWNLHDVVAEGAYSQFELDFHYTNLLEM
;
A
#
# COMPACT_ATOMS: atom_id res chain seq x y z
N LEU A 1 -10.15 -26.05 -8.44
CA LEU A 1 -10.57 -24.69 -8.13
C LEU A 1 -11.76 -24.75 -7.18
N GLY A 2 -11.70 -24.04 -6.05
CA GLY A 2 -12.74 -24.03 -5.01
C GLY A 2 -14.08 -23.47 -5.52
N LYS A 3 -15.15 -23.72 -4.75
CA LYS A 3 -16.50 -23.23 -5.07
C LYS A 3 -16.76 -21.79 -4.56
N GLY A 4 -15.73 -21.01 -4.32
CA GLY A 4 -15.85 -19.61 -3.88
C GLY A 4 -16.15 -18.65 -5.03
N PRO A 5 -16.38 -17.35 -4.72
CA PRO A 5 -16.56 -16.35 -5.76
C PRO A 5 -15.30 -16.26 -6.64
N GLN A 6 -15.52 -16.13 -7.93
CA GLN A 6 -14.46 -16.02 -8.94
C GLN A 6 -14.74 -14.78 -9.78
N PHE A 7 -13.69 -14.05 -10.12
CA PHE A 7 -13.78 -12.84 -10.93
C PHE A 7 -12.93 -13.03 -12.18
N ALA A 8 -13.52 -12.83 -13.36
CA ALA A 8 -12.77 -12.78 -14.60
C ALA A 8 -11.96 -11.49 -14.66
N VAL A 9 -10.70 -11.59 -15.02
CA VAL A 9 -9.83 -10.46 -15.28
C VAL A 9 -9.47 -10.48 -16.74
N HIS A 10 -9.68 -9.35 -17.39
CA HIS A 10 -9.42 -9.23 -18.81
C HIS A 10 -7.95 -9.58 -19.12
N SER A 11 -7.75 -10.40 -20.15
CA SER A 11 -6.43 -10.86 -20.60
C SER A 11 -5.56 -9.77 -21.24
N ILE A 12 -5.77 -8.49 -20.91
CA ILE A 12 -5.11 -7.38 -21.58
C ILE A 12 -3.64 -7.25 -21.14
N SER A 13 -2.82 -7.50 -22.04
CA SER A 13 -1.88 -6.65 -22.79
C SER A 13 -0.66 -6.07 -22.05
N PHE A 14 -0.49 -6.19 -20.75
CA PHE A 14 0.79 -5.87 -20.10
C PHE A 14 1.69 -7.09 -19.93
N VAL A 15 1.19 -8.26 -20.27
CA VAL A 15 1.92 -9.52 -20.23
C VAL A 15 2.20 -9.92 -21.66
N PRO A 16 3.46 -9.94 -22.07
CA PRO A 16 3.85 -10.20 -23.48
C PRO A 16 3.35 -11.53 -24.04
N GLU A 17 3.05 -12.49 -23.18
CA GLU A 17 2.62 -13.85 -23.56
C GLU A 17 1.12 -13.94 -23.86
N LEU A 18 0.31 -12.93 -23.51
CA LEU A 18 -1.13 -12.95 -23.71
C LEU A 18 -1.58 -12.02 -24.82
N THR A 19 -2.55 -12.49 -25.58
CA THR A 19 -3.21 -11.76 -26.67
C THR A 19 -4.72 -11.63 -26.37
N PRO A 20 -5.46 -10.75 -27.04
CA PRO A 20 -6.90 -10.65 -26.89
C PRO A 20 -7.67 -11.93 -27.28
N ALA A 21 -7.01 -12.91 -27.93
CA ALA A 21 -7.59 -14.19 -28.31
C ALA A 21 -7.46 -15.26 -27.20
N ASP A 22 -6.65 -14.98 -26.18
CA ASP A 22 -6.48 -15.89 -25.06
C ASP A 22 -7.65 -15.80 -24.07
N SER A 23 -7.85 -16.86 -23.30
CA SER A 23 -8.90 -16.88 -22.28
C SER A 23 -8.61 -15.91 -21.14
N ASP A 24 -9.67 -15.40 -20.51
CA ASP A 24 -9.55 -14.56 -19.33
C ASP A 24 -8.84 -15.27 -18.19
N GLN A 25 -8.15 -14.49 -17.40
CA GLN A 25 -7.62 -14.91 -16.11
C GLN A 25 -8.73 -14.91 -15.06
N ILE A 26 -8.59 -15.75 -14.05
CA ILE A 26 -9.53 -15.82 -12.95
C ILE A 26 -8.82 -15.37 -11.66
N MET A 27 -9.39 -14.38 -10.97
CA MET A 27 -9.00 -14.01 -9.61
C MET A 27 -9.72 -14.90 -8.60
N LEU A 28 -8.97 -15.58 -7.75
CA LEU A 28 -9.49 -16.26 -6.58
C LEU A 28 -9.16 -15.42 -5.34
N PRO A 29 -10.18 -14.88 -4.66
CA PRO A 29 -9.98 -14.11 -3.46
C PRO A 29 -9.37 -14.94 -2.34
N ASP A 30 -8.45 -14.33 -1.62
CA ASP A 30 -7.92 -14.84 -0.35
C ASP A 30 -8.77 -14.29 0.78
N LEU A 31 -9.66 -15.11 1.33
CA LEU A 31 -10.63 -14.68 2.32
C LEU A 31 -9.97 -14.26 3.66
N ASP A 32 -8.77 -14.72 3.93
CA ASP A 32 -8.02 -14.34 5.13
C ASP A 32 -7.43 -12.92 5.00
N SER A 33 -7.43 -12.35 3.79
CA SER A 33 -6.91 -11.00 3.51
C SER A 33 -8.00 -9.92 3.44
N VAL A 34 -9.24 -10.24 3.78
CA VAL A 34 -10.34 -9.26 3.70
C VAL A 34 -10.26 -8.26 4.84
N PHE A 35 -10.40 -6.97 4.51
CA PHE A 35 -10.63 -5.94 5.49
C PHE A 35 -11.70 -4.96 5.05
N ILE A 36 -12.49 -4.45 6.02
CA ILE A 36 -13.52 -3.45 5.77
C ILE A 36 -12.88 -2.06 5.88
N CYS A 37 -13.13 -1.22 4.87
CA CYS A 37 -12.57 0.13 4.87
C CYS A 37 -13.07 0.95 6.06
N PRO A 38 -12.19 1.48 6.93
CA PRO A 38 -12.62 2.29 8.08
C PRO A 38 -13.37 3.55 7.67
N TRP A 39 -13.00 4.14 6.54
CA TRP A 39 -13.59 5.35 5.98
C TRP A 39 -14.93 5.14 5.25
N ASP A 40 -15.22 3.91 4.84
CA ASP A 40 -16.53 3.54 4.23
C ASP A 40 -16.85 2.08 4.53
N LYS A 41 -17.69 1.87 5.52
CA LYS A 41 -18.10 0.53 5.99
C LYS A 41 -18.90 -0.29 4.97
N SER A 42 -19.30 0.30 3.84
CA SER A 42 -19.94 -0.42 2.73
C SER A 42 -18.91 -1.03 1.76
N MET A 43 -17.62 -0.72 1.94
CA MET A 43 -16.52 -1.18 1.11
C MET A 43 -15.63 -2.19 1.86
N ALA A 44 -15.18 -3.19 1.14
CA ALA A 44 -14.14 -4.11 1.60
C ALA A 44 -13.06 -4.27 0.52
N ILE A 45 -11.83 -4.46 0.96
CA ILE A 45 -10.69 -4.78 0.10
C ILE A 45 -10.28 -6.23 0.39
N ILE A 46 -9.94 -6.96 -0.66
CA ILE A 46 -9.48 -8.33 -0.59
C ILE A 46 -8.38 -8.56 -1.61
N PHE A 47 -7.32 -9.25 -1.22
CA PHE A 47 -6.30 -9.70 -2.15
C PHE A 47 -6.74 -10.98 -2.86
N ALA A 48 -6.24 -11.20 -4.06
CA ALA A 48 -6.56 -12.36 -4.84
C ALA A 48 -5.33 -12.95 -5.55
N ASP A 49 -5.38 -14.24 -5.78
CA ASP A 49 -4.42 -14.95 -6.62
C ASP A 49 -4.95 -15.09 -8.04
N LEU A 50 -4.09 -14.88 -9.03
CA LEU A 50 -4.44 -15.09 -10.43
C LEU A 50 -4.22 -16.53 -10.86
N PHE A 51 -5.20 -17.05 -11.58
CA PHE A 51 -5.17 -18.35 -12.24
C PHE A 51 -5.46 -18.20 -13.73
N TRP A 52 -4.81 -19.01 -14.54
CA TRP A 52 -5.04 -19.11 -15.98
C TRP A 52 -5.09 -20.55 -16.39
N GLU A 53 -6.08 -20.91 -17.20
CA GLU A 53 -6.33 -22.29 -17.62
C GLU A 53 -6.36 -23.32 -16.47
N GLY A 54 -6.93 -22.92 -15.34
CA GLY A 54 -7.06 -23.76 -14.15
C GLY A 54 -5.80 -23.95 -13.32
N LYS A 55 -4.70 -23.24 -13.63
CA LYS A 55 -3.42 -23.29 -12.90
C LYS A 55 -3.05 -21.94 -12.33
N PRO A 56 -2.26 -21.88 -11.24
CA PRO A 56 -1.67 -20.64 -10.77
C PRO A 56 -0.93 -19.93 -11.90
N TYR A 57 -1.22 -18.64 -12.09
CA TYR A 57 -0.62 -17.88 -13.19
C TYR A 57 0.80 -17.41 -12.79
N ASN A 58 1.78 -17.84 -13.60
CA ASN A 58 3.20 -17.71 -13.24
C ASN A 58 3.69 -16.27 -13.09
N VAL A 59 3.10 -15.33 -13.81
CA VAL A 59 3.49 -13.90 -13.73
C VAL A 59 2.69 -13.12 -12.70
N CYS A 60 1.74 -13.73 -11.99
CA CYS A 60 1.08 -13.12 -10.86
C CYS A 60 2.10 -12.81 -9.75
N PRO A 61 2.26 -11.54 -9.34
CA PRO A 61 3.26 -11.17 -8.32
C PRO A 61 3.07 -11.92 -7.00
N ARG A 62 1.81 -12.07 -6.55
CA ARG A 62 1.50 -12.77 -5.30
C ARG A 62 1.84 -14.27 -5.39
N GLN A 63 1.58 -14.90 -6.54
CA GLN A 63 1.98 -16.28 -6.78
C GLN A 63 3.52 -16.43 -6.88
N ALA A 64 4.21 -15.45 -7.45
CA ALA A 64 5.66 -15.44 -7.47
C ALA A 64 6.25 -15.34 -6.04
N LEU A 65 5.68 -14.48 -5.20
CA LEU A 65 6.05 -14.37 -3.79
C LEU A 65 5.83 -15.70 -3.06
N LYS A 66 4.66 -16.32 -3.19
CA LYS A 66 4.36 -17.62 -2.57
C LYS A 66 5.37 -18.69 -2.96
N ARG A 67 5.77 -18.74 -4.24
CA ARG A 67 6.81 -19.68 -4.70
C ARG A 67 8.19 -19.36 -4.12
N ALA A 68 8.55 -18.09 -4.01
CA ALA A 68 9.82 -17.69 -3.41
C ALA A 68 9.87 -18.04 -1.92
N MET A 69 8.78 -17.79 -1.20
CA MET A 69 8.65 -18.15 0.22
C MET A 69 8.76 -19.66 0.43
N GLN A 70 8.10 -20.47 -0.43
CA GLN A 70 8.21 -21.93 -0.34
C GLN A 70 9.65 -22.40 -0.54
N LYS A 71 10.37 -21.85 -1.53
CA LYS A 71 11.79 -22.18 -1.73
C LYS A 71 12.66 -21.82 -0.55
N ALA A 72 12.41 -20.66 0.08
CA ALA A 72 13.13 -20.26 1.29
C ALA A 72 12.84 -21.22 2.45
N GLN A 73 11.58 -21.59 2.63
CA GLN A 73 11.16 -22.55 3.67
C GLN A 73 11.80 -23.92 3.47
N ASP A 74 11.83 -24.43 2.24
CA ASP A 74 12.46 -25.71 1.89
C ASP A 74 13.98 -25.69 2.18
N ALA A 75 14.59 -24.50 2.11
CA ALA A 75 15.99 -24.29 2.47
C ALA A 75 16.21 -23.97 3.97
N GLY A 76 15.17 -24.01 4.80
CA GLY A 76 15.23 -23.77 6.25
C GLY A 76 15.19 -22.28 6.65
N TYR A 77 14.76 -21.38 5.76
CA TYR A 77 14.65 -19.94 6.04
C TYR A 77 13.18 -19.50 6.16
N LYS A 78 12.93 -18.49 6.98
CA LYS A 78 11.66 -17.77 7.05
C LYS A 78 11.87 -16.34 6.58
N GLY A 79 11.12 -15.93 5.57
CA GLY A 79 11.13 -14.55 5.08
C GLY A 79 10.25 -13.65 5.96
N MET A 80 10.82 -12.53 6.37
CA MET A 80 10.13 -11.46 7.11
C MET A 80 10.48 -10.13 6.43
N ALA A 81 9.54 -9.19 6.37
CA ALA A 81 9.79 -7.85 5.86
C ALA A 81 9.03 -6.80 6.65
N GLY A 82 9.54 -5.57 6.69
CA GLY A 82 8.84 -4.35 7.05
C GLY A 82 8.67 -3.50 5.80
N ILE A 83 7.58 -2.75 5.69
CA ILE A 83 7.34 -1.80 4.61
C ILE A 83 7.51 -0.40 5.18
N GLU A 84 8.13 0.47 4.40
CA GLU A 84 8.38 1.88 4.69
C GLU A 84 7.86 2.73 3.53
N PRO A 85 6.53 2.82 3.32
CA PRO A 85 5.98 3.60 2.23
C PRO A 85 6.18 5.09 2.45
N GLU A 86 6.80 5.75 1.49
CA GLU A 86 6.94 7.19 1.44
C GLU A 86 5.88 7.81 0.52
N PHE A 87 5.37 8.97 0.91
CA PHE A 87 4.39 9.69 0.10
C PHE A 87 4.52 11.20 0.28
N ILE A 88 4.00 11.95 -0.69
CA ILE A 88 3.85 13.40 -0.61
C ILE A 88 2.36 13.72 -0.51
N ALA A 89 1.94 14.32 0.62
CA ALA A 89 0.57 14.78 0.79
C ALA A 89 0.30 16.01 -0.10
N MET A 90 -0.75 15.93 -0.93
CA MET A 90 -1.11 16.97 -1.88
C MET A 90 -2.55 17.43 -1.66
N LYS A 91 -2.82 18.69 -1.99
CA LYS A 91 -4.17 19.28 -2.09
C LYS A 91 -4.31 20.08 -3.37
N TYR A 92 -5.51 20.42 -3.74
CA TYR A 92 -5.75 21.36 -4.84
C TYR A 92 -5.88 22.77 -4.27
N ASP A 93 -5.27 23.75 -4.95
CA ASP A 93 -5.46 25.17 -4.67
C ASP A 93 -6.79 25.69 -5.28
N GLU A 94 -7.03 27.01 -5.15
CA GLU A 94 -8.24 27.65 -5.66
C GLU A 94 -8.36 27.60 -7.20
N ASP A 95 -7.24 27.46 -7.90
CA ASP A 95 -7.18 27.30 -9.36
C ASP A 95 -7.28 25.82 -9.79
N GLY A 96 -7.42 24.87 -8.86
CA GLY A 96 -7.46 23.44 -9.13
C GLY A 96 -6.10 22.81 -9.46
N LYS A 97 -4.99 23.46 -9.10
CA LYS A 97 -3.64 22.93 -9.29
C LYS A 97 -3.21 22.13 -8.07
N PRO A 98 -2.53 20.98 -8.27
CA PRO A 98 -1.98 20.24 -7.15
C PRO A 98 -0.82 21.02 -6.49
N VAL A 99 -0.96 21.23 -5.18
CA VAL A 99 0.05 21.85 -4.33
C VAL A 99 0.28 20.97 -3.11
N LYS A 100 1.40 21.14 -2.42
CA LYS A 100 1.69 20.40 -1.19
C LYS A 100 0.65 20.71 -0.12
N ALA A 101 0.10 19.69 0.51
CA ALA A 101 -0.98 19.84 1.49
C ALA A 101 -0.49 20.48 2.78
N ILE A 102 0.72 20.10 3.19
CA ILE A 102 1.38 20.58 4.39
C ILE A 102 2.61 21.36 3.94
N ASP A 103 2.43 22.64 3.77
CA ASP A 103 3.49 23.57 3.39
C ASP A 103 3.61 24.55 4.56
N SER A 104 4.48 24.21 5.47
CA SER A 104 4.43 24.84 6.76
C SER A 104 5.31 26.08 6.93
N ASP A 105 4.71 27.18 7.03
CA ASP A 105 4.83 27.94 8.27
C ASP A 105 3.43 28.01 8.90
N PRO A 106 3.10 27.20 9.89
CA PRO A 106 1.76 27.14 10.48
C PRO A 106 1.35 28.47 11.12
N ILE A 107 2.31 29.33 11.43
CA ILE A 107 2.08 30.60 12.09
C ILE A 107 1.72 31.72 11.10
N LYS A 108 2.14 31.61 9.83
CA LYS A 108 2.04 32.75 8.90
C LYS A 108 1.64 32.42 7.47
N GLY A 109 1.48 31.16 7.09
CA GLY A 109 1.22 30.78 5.68
C GLY A 109 2.36 31.16 4.72
N ILE A 110 3.54 31.46 5.24
CA ILE A 110 4.72 31.86 4.48
C ILE A 110 5.56 30.60 4.27
N ARG A 111 5.98 30.36 3.03
CA ARG A 111 6.91 29.26 2.74
C ARG A 111 8.14 29.37 3.64
N PRO A 112 8.51 28.30 4.34
CA PRO A 112 9.68 28.34 5.20
C PRO A 112 10.90 28.72 4.36
N ARG A 113 11.72 29.61 4.90
CA ARG A 113 12.97 30.02 4.25
C ARG A 113 14.08 28.96 4.38
N ARG A 114 13.88 27.98 5.25
CA ARG A 114 14.81 26.88 5.46
C ARG A 114 14.43 25.68 4.57
N GLN A 115 15.43 24.94 4.18
CA GLN A 115 15.23 23.66 3.53
C GLN A 115 14.52 22.70 4.52
N ALA A 116 13.59 21.90 4.02
CA ALA A 116 13.04 20.82 4.82
C ALA A 116 14.15 19.82 5.16
N PHE A 117 14.18 19.38 6.39
CA PHE A 117 15.08 18.32 6.84
C PHE A 117 14.26 17.12 7.24
N GLY A 118 14.66 15.93 6.80
CA GLY A 118 14.13 14.67 7.32
C GLY A 118 14.27 14.61 8.85
N TYR A 119 13.30 13.97 9.50
CA TYR A 119 13.25 13.80 10.96
C TYR A 119 13.08 15.11 11.78
N ASP A 120 12.60 16.18 11.14
CA ASP A 120 12.37 17.46 11.83
C ASP A 120 11.13 17.36 12.73
N VAL A 121 11.34 17.49 14.05
CA VAL A 121 10.28 17.34 15.06
C VAL A 121 9.23 18.45 14.96
N GLU A 122 9.63 19.71 14.71
CA GLU A 122 8.68 20.81 14.57
C GLU A 122 7.77 20.57 13.37
N TYR A 123 8.34 20.13 12.25
CA TYR A 123 7.59 19.81 11.04
C TYR A 123 6.63 18.63 11.23
N SER A 124 7.06 17.61 11.96
CA SER A 124 6.21 16.48 12.34
C SER A 124 5.04 16.92 13.22
N LEU A 125 5.29 17.78 14.20
CA LEU A 125 4.25 18.31 15.10
C LEU A 125 3.22 19.19 14.36
N ASP A 126 3.66 19.98 13.40
CA ASP A 126 2.77 20.78 12.55
C ASP A 126 1.80 19.91 11.70
N SER A 127 2.20 18.70 11.43
CA SER A 127 1.45 17.73 10.63
C SER A 127 0.57 16.79 11.46
N MET A 128 0.61 16.87 12.78
CA MET A 128 -0.08 15.94 13.70
C MET A 128 -1.59 15.86 13.50
N HIS A 129 -2.24 16.95 13.06
CA HIS A 129 -3.68 16.94 12.78
C HIS A 129 -4.02 15.96 11.63
N PHE A 130 -3.16 15.85 10.62
CA PHE A 130 -3.29 14.89 9.53
C PHE A 130 -2.94 13.47 10.00
N PHE A 131 -1.83 13.31 10.72
CA PHE A 131 -1.37 12.00 11.16
C PHE A 131 -2.29 11.35 12.18
N LYS A 132 -2.93 12.13 13.05
CA LYS A 132 -3.82 11.55 14.05
C LYS A 132 -4.94 10.72 13.41
N GLU A 133 -5.61 11.24 12.38
CA GLU A 133 -6.65 10.52 11.67
C GLU A 133 -6.09 9.28 10.94
N LEU A 134 -4.91 9.42 10.31
CA LEU A 134 -4.25 8.31 9.63
C LEU A 134 -3.85 7.19 10.60
N ILE A 135 -3.28 7.54 11.74
CA ILE A 135 -2.89 6.58 12.79
C ILE A 135 -4.13 5.86 13.32
N ASP A 136 -5.19 6.58 13.67
CA ASP A 136 -6.44 6.00 14.13
C ASP A 136 -7.01 4.98 13.12
N ILE A 137 -6.93 5.28 11.81
CA ILE A 137 -7.35 4.37 10.73
C ILE A 137 -6.47 3.11 10.67
N LEU A 138 -5.15 3.27 10.76
CA LEU A 138 -4.20 2.16 10.69
C LEU A 138 -4.31 1.24 11.91
N GLU A 139 -4.57 1.82 13.09
CA GLU A 139 -4.85 1.06 14.31
C GLU A 139 -6.16 0.27 14.19
N ASP A 140 -7.23 0.89 13.67
CA ASP A 140 -8.51 0.21 13.40
C ASP A 140 -8.36 -0.97 12.42
N LEU A 141 -7.43 -0.86 11.47
CA LEU A 141 -7.09 -1.93 10.53
C LEU A 141 -6.18 -3.00 11.14
N GLY A 142 -5.56 -2.74 12.28
CA GLY A 142 -4.59 -3.64 12.91
C GLY A 142 -3.26 -3.74 12.17
N TRP A 143 -2.88 -2.70 11.43
CA TRP A 143 -1.69 -2.71 10.58
C TRP A 143 -0.38 -2.35 11.30
N ASN A 144 -0.26 -2.60 12.56
CA ASN A 144 0.99 -2.55 13.36
C ASN A 144 1.97 -1.44 12.94
N LEU A 145 1.46 -0.20 12.86
CA LEU A 145 2.30 0.97 12.59
C LEU A 145 3.36 1.10 13.69
N HIS A 146 4.63 1.29 13.30
CA HIS A 146 5.75 1.47 14.21
C HIS A 146 6.07 2.95 14.42
N ASP A 147 6.22 3.69 13.33
CA ASP A 147 6.60 5.10 13.38
C ASP A 147 5.99 5.87 12.19
N VAL A 148 6.00 7.19 12.32
CA VAL A 148 5.64 8.15 11.29
C VAL A 148 6.74 9.21 11.23
N VAL A 149 7.37 9.34 10.08
CA VAL A 149 8.56 10.16 9.92
C VAL A 149 8.31 11.30 8.92
N ALA A 150 8.79 12.49 9.23
CA ALA A 150 8.88 13.57 8.26
C ALA A 150 10.14 13.39 7.42
N GLU A 151 9.97 13.36 6.10
CA GLU A 151 11.03 13.11 5.14
C GLU A 151 11.68 14.40 4.56
N GLY A 152 12.65 14.22 3.65
CA GLY A 152 13.52 15.29 3.16
C GLY A 152 12.87 16.36 2.30
N ALA A 153 11.61 16.21 1.90
CA ALA A 153 10.86 17.21 1.15
C ALA A 153 9.63 17.70 1.92
N TYR A 154 9.18 18.93 1.64
CA TYR A 154 7.93 19.44 2.21
C TYR A 154 6.75 18.54 1.83
N SER A 155 5.88 18.25 2.78
CA SER A 155 4.75 17.32 2.68
C SER A 155 5.15 15.87 2.39
N GLN A 156 6.41 15.51 2.49
CA GLN A 156 6.88 14.13 2.35
C GLN A 156 6.96 13.48 3.73
N PHE A 157 6.38 12.31 3.80
CA PHE A 157 6.29 11.50 5.02
C PHE A 157 6.51 10.04 4.71
N GLU A 158 6.96 9.31 5.71
CA GLU A 158 7.15 7.87 5.71
C GLU A 158 6.32 7.25 6.84
N LEU A 159 5.79 6.07 6.57
CA LEU A 159 5.11 5.24 7.56
C LEU A 159 5.89 3.95 7.72
N ASP A 160 6.41 3.70 8.91
CA ASP A 160 7.16 2.48 9.20
C ASP A 160 6.25 1.45 9.83
N PHE A 161 6.26 0.24 9.28
CA PHE A 161 5.49 -0.87 9.83
C PHE A 161 6.40 -1.93 10.44
N HIS A 162 5.97 -2.50 11.58
CA HIS A 162 6.66 -3.65 12.14
C HIS A 162 6.77 -4.77 11.12
N TYR A 163 7.95 -5.38 11.04
CA TYR A 163 8.16 -6.51 10.14
C TYR A 163 7.24 -7.69 10.49
N THR A 164 6.71 -8.32 9.47
CA THR A 164 5.85 -9.49 9.58
C THR A 164 6.12 -10.49 8.45
N ASN A 165 5.31 -11.52 8.35
CA ASN A 165 5.36 -12.47 7.24
C ASN A 165 5.10 -11.75 5.91
N LEU A 166 5.85 -12.12 4.87
CA LEU A 166 5.80 -11.49 3.56
C LEU A 166 4.41 -11.47 2.87
N LEU A 167 3.47 -12.33 3.26
CA LEU A 167 2.10 -12.33 2.72
C LEU A 167 1.11 -11.50 3.56
N GLU A 168 1.49 -11.17 4.79
CA GLU A 168 0.70 -10.36 5.73
C GLU A 168 1.05 -8.88 5.64
N MET A 169 2.10 -8.58 4.89
CA MET A 169 2.66 -7.26 4.67
C MET A 169 1.82 -6.45 3.67
#